data_b96dcd280e59c10585efafde15bb2150
#
_entry.id   b96dcd280e59c10585efafde15bb2150
#
_cell.length_a   1.000
_cell.length_b   1.000
_cell.length_c   1.000
_cell.angle_alpha   90.00
_cell.angle_beta   90.00
_cell.angle_gamma   90.00
#
_symmetry.space_group_name_H-M   'P 1'
#
loop_
_entity.id
_entity.type
_entity.pdbx_description
1 polymer ?
#
loop_
_entity_poly.entity_id
_entity_poly.type
_entity_poly.pdbx_seq_one_letter_code
_entity_poly.pdbx_strand_id
1 'polypeptide(L)'
;KITEAVERATKEKLPVILFACSGGARMQEGIVSLMQMAKTSAALKRHHEAGQLFISVLTDPTTGGVTASFAMLGDIIIAEPGALIGFAGPRVIEQTIGQKLPEGFQRAEFLLEHGFVDMILPRQDQKHVIGRILYMHRKHDMDVEENGVKTDIPVNTLAAPQSQENTEKSAWDTVLLSRKADRPTALDYITAVFDEFMEFHGDRCFKDDGAIVGGIAMFHGMPVTVIGQQKGKNTKDNIRR
;
A
#
# COMPACT_ATOMS: atom_id res chain seq x y z
N LYS A 1 -10.18 -22.06 13.59
CA LYS A 1 -9.70 -22.24 12.19
C LYS A 1 -8.81 -21.08 11.75
N ILE A 2 -9.28 -19.79 11.74
CA ILE A 2 -8.43 -18.66 11.29
C ILE A 2 -7.14 -18.58 12.10
N THR A 3 -7.23 -18.52 13.43
CA THR A 3 -6.06 -18.49 14.34
C THR A 3 -5.09 -19.63 14.06
N GLU A 4 -5.59 -20.85 13.97
CA GLU A 4 -4.81 -22.06 13.73
C GLU A 4 -4.09 -22.01 12.36
N ALA A 5 -4.77 -21.51 11.31
CA ALA A 5 -4.18 -21.34 10.00
C ALA A 5 -3.05 -20.29 10.02
N VAL A 6 -3.27 -19.15 10.69
CA VAL A 6 -2.26 -18.09 10.84
C VAL A 6 -1.06 -18.60 11.65
N GLU A 7 -1.29 -19.28 12.78
CA GLU A 7 -0.21 -19.83 13.61
C GLU A 7 0.61 -20.88 12.84
N ARG A 8 -0.06 -21.71 12.04
CA ARG A 8 0.62 -22.67 11.16
C ARG A 8 1.45 -21.96 10.09
N ALA A 9 0.87 -20.98 9.40
CA ALA A 9 1.56 -20.17 8.40
C ALA A 9 2.79 -19.48 9.00
N THR A 10 2.67 -18.94 10.22
CA THR A 10 3.79 -18.32 10.95
C THR A 10 4.93 -19.34 11.18
N LYS A 11 4.58 -20.53 11.65
CA LYS A 11 5.56 -21.62 11.89
C LYS A 11 6.25 -22.09 10.61
N GLU A 12 5.48 -22.19 9.53
CA GLU A 12 5.96 -22.64 8.21
C GLU A 12 6.59 -21.49 7.39
N LYS A 13 6.62 -20.26 7.93
CA LYS A 13 7.13 -19.04 7.29
C LYS A 13 6.45 -18.73 5.95
N LEU A 14 5.15 -18.90 5.90
CA LEU A 14 4.32 -18.67 4.72
C LEU A 14 3.56 -17.35 4.85
N PRO A 15 3.35 -16.60 3.76
CA PRO A 15 2.43 -15.47 3.76
C PRO A 15 0.99 -15.94 3.96
N VAL A 16 0.15 -15.07 4.52
CA VAL A 16 -1.29 -15.30 4.67
C VAL A 16 -2.05 -14.38 3.72
N ILE A 17 -2.99 -14.96 2.96
CA ILE A 17 -3.96 -14.21 2.17
C ILE A 17 -5.34 -14.57 2.69
N LEU A 18 -6.13 -13.55 3.06
CA LEU A 18 -7.45 -13.75 3.61
C LEU A 18 -8.48 -12.95 2.81
N PHE A 19 -9.48 -13.64 2.28
CA PHE A 19 -10.64 -13.02 1.64
C PHE A 19 -11.74 -12.85 2.68
N ALA A 20 -12.05 -11.60 3.02
CA ALA A 20 -13.08 -11.27 3.99
C ALA A 20 -14.41 -11.00 3.28
N CYS A 21 -15.45 -11.72 3.70
CA CYS A 21 -16.83 -11.51 3.26
C CYS A 21 -17.75 -11.81 4.45
N SER A 22 -18.26 -10.76 5.09
CA SER A 22 -19.07 -10.96 6.30
C SER A 22 -19.96 -9.76 6.58
N GLY A 23 -21.21 -10.02 6.93
CA GLY A 23 -22.14 -9.02 7.48
C GLY A 23 -21.93 -8.70 8.97
N GLY A 24 -20.88 -9.24 9.58
CA GLY A 24 -20.53 -9.01 10.99
C GLY A 24 -20.64 -10.24 11.88
N ALA A 25 -20.31 -10.07 13.16
CA ALA A 25 -20.38 -11.13 14.15
C ALA A 25 -21.84 -11.37 14.60
N ARG A 26 -22.14 -12.63 14.95
CA ARG A 26 -23.46 -12.99 15.46
C ARG A 26 -23.60 -12.51 16.91
N MET A 27 -24.48 -11.53 17.13
CA MET A 27 -24.66 -10.90 18.44
C MET A 27 -25.12 -11.88 19.53
N GLN A 28 -25.86 -12.95 19.17
CA GLN A 28 -26.32 -13.96 20.08
C GLN A 28 -25.21 -14.77 20.76
N GLU A 29 -24.03 -14.78 20.20
CA GLU A 29 -22.84 -15.42 20.77
C GLU A 29 -22.19 -14.57 21.89
N GLY A 30 -22.63 -13.32 22.05
CA GLY A 30 -22.21 -12.41 23.11
C GLY A 30 -20.69 -12.24 23.17
N ILE A 31 -20.14 -12.30 24.38
CA ILE A 31 -18.70 -12.06 24.62
C ILE A 31 -17.78 -13.07 23.91
N VAL A 32 -18.26 -14.26 23.59
CA VAL A 32 -17.48 -15.29 22.90
C VAL A 32 -17.03 -14.79 21.52
N SER A 33 -17.88 -14.03 20.82
CA SER A 33 -17.53 -13.43 19.52
C SER A 33 -16.42 -12.39 19.66
N LEU A 34 -16.45 -11.55 20.71
CA LEU A 34 -15.40 -10.58 21.00
C LEU A 34 -14.06 -11.25 21.34
N MET A 35 -14.11 -12.34 22.10
CA MET A 35 -12.91 -13.13 22.42
C MET A 35 -12.28 -13.75 21.16
N GLN A 36 -13.09 -14.13 20.15
CA GLN A 36 -12.56 -14.60 18.87
C GLN A 36 -11.85 -13.48 18.10
N MET A 37 -12.37 -12.25 18.15
CA MET A 37 -11.70 -11.10 17.54
C MET A 37 -10.30 -10.89 18.15
N ALA A 38 -10.21 -10.85 19.49
CA ALA A 38 -8.93 -10.73 20.19
C ALA A 38 -7.97 -11.89 19.83
N LYS A 39 -8.48 -13.12 19.78
CA LYS A 39 -7.69 -14.31 19.47
C LYS A 39 -7.10 -14.27 18.04
N THR A 40 -7.89 -13.87 17.05
CA THR A 40 -7.42 -13.76 15.66
C THR A 40 -6.43 -12.62 15.50
N SER A 41 -6.69 -11.46 16.09
CA SER A 41 -5.80 -10.31 16.05
C SER A 41 -4.44 -10.60 16.71
N ALA A 42 -4.44 -11.29 17.85
CA ALA A 42 -3.20 -11.71 18.51
C ALA A 42 -2.36 -12.70 17.67
N ALA A 43 -3.00 -13.58 16.92
CA ALA A 43 -2.29 -14.48 16.01
C ALA A 43 -1.65 -13.71 14.84
N LEU A 44 -2.37 -12.77 14.24
CA LEU A 44 -1.85 -11.90 13.18
C LEU A 44 -0.71 -11.00 13.68
N LYS A 45 -0.81 -10.48 14.90
CA LYS A 45 0.30 -9.72 15.51
C LYS A 45 1.58 -10.55 15.59
N ARG A 46 1.49 -11.82 16.05
CA ARG A 46 2.66 -12.72 16.08
C ARG A 46 3.18 -13.05 14.67
N HIS A 47 2.29 -13.16 13.69
CA HIS A 47 2.64 -13.37 12.29
C HIS A 47 3.46 -12.20 11.73
N HIS A 48 3.01 -10.98 11.97
CA HIS A 48 3.71 -9.75 11.63
C HIS A 48 5.07 -9.64 12.33
N GLU A 49 5.14 -9.90 13.65
CA GLU A 49 6.39 -9.89 14.43
C GLU A 49 7.41 -10.94 13.94
N ALA A 50 6.92 -12.04 13.34
CA ALA A 50 7.75 -13.02 12.68
C ALA A 50 8.22 -12.59 11.27
N GLY A 51 7.89 -11.37 10.83
CA GLY A 51 8.25 -10.82 9.52
C GLY A 51 7.55 -11.52 8.35
N GLN A 52 6.33 -12.02 8.57
CA GLN A 52 5.54 -12.68 7.54
C GLN A 52 4.45 -11.77 7.01
N LEU A 53 4.25 -11.77 5.69
CA LEU A 53 3.29 -10.94 5.00
C LEU A 53 1.85 -11.41 5.23
N PHE A 54 0.96 -10.47 5.54
CA PHE A 54 -0.48 -10.68 5.58
C PHE A 54 -1.20 -9.76 4.59
N ILE A 55 -1.85 -10.34 3.58
CA ILE A 55 -2.69 -9.64 2.60
C ILE A 55 -4.16 -9.86 2.97
N SER A 56 -4.89 -8.77 3.19
CA SER A 56 -6.33 -8.80 3.42
C SER A 56 -7.07 -8.34 2.17
N VAL A 57 -7.98 -9.15 1.65
CA VAL A 57 -8.83 -8.83 0.50
C VAL A 57 -10.27 -8.65 1.00
N LEU A 58 -10.77 -7.43 0.91
CA LEU A 58 -12.09 -7.03 1.39
C LEU A 58 -13.12 -7.12 0.27
N THR A 59 -14.04 -8.07 0.38
CA THR A 59 -15.12 -8.24 -0.60
C THR A 59 -16.44 -7.68 -0.06
N ASP A 60 -17.46 -7.59 -0.92
CA ASP A 60 -18.78 -7.06 -0.55
C ASP A 60 -19.70 -8.12 0.10
N PRO A 61 -20.21 -7.90 1.32
CA PRO A 61 -19.80 -6.90 2.29
C PRO A 61 -18.68 -7.39 3.24
N THR A 62 -17.92 -6.46 3.81
CA THR A 62 -17.02 -6.73 4.95
C THR A 62 -17.35 -5.76 6.07
N THR A 63 -18.15 -6.18 7.05
CA THR A 63 -18.69 -5.29 8.09
C THR A 63 -18.58 -5.87 9.49
N GLY A 64 -18.86 -5.05 10.50
CA GLY A 64 -18.97 -5.43 11.90
C GLY A 64 -17.67 -5.90 12.53
N GLY A 65 -17.74 -6.95 13.34
CA GLY A 65 -16.60 -7.50 14.06
C GLY A 65 -15.46 -8.01 13.19
N VAL A 66 -15.74 -8.37 11.93
CA VAL A 66 -14.70 -8.79 10.97
C VAL A 66 -13.84 -7.60 10.58
N THR A 67 -14.46 -6.46 10.24
CA THR A 67 -13.72 -5.21 9.95
C THR A 67 -12.97 -4.73 11.20
N ALA A 68 -13.61 -4.75 12.36
CA ALA A 68 -13.00 -4.32 13.62
C ALA A 68 -11.91 -5.27 14.15
N SER A 69 -11.57 -6.32 13.41
CA SER A 69 -10.54 -7.28 13.80
C SER A 69 -9.61 -7.61 12.64
N PHE A 70 -9.57 -8.83 12.19
CA PHE A 70 -8.56 -9.34 11.27
C PHE A 70 -8.61 -8.72 9.86
N ALA A 71 -9.75 -8.24 9.39
CA ALA A 71 -9.89 -7.73 8.04
C ALA A 71 -9.08 -6.42 7.80
N MET A 72 -8.96 -5.57 8.82
CA MET A 72 -8.22 -4.30 8.75
C MET A 72 -6.80 -4.38 9.32
N LEU A 73 -6.28 -5.59 9.55
CA LEU A 73 -4.93 -5.81 10.07
C LEU A 73 -3.94 -6.28 9.00
N GLY A 74 -4.32 -6.24 7.72
CA GLY A 74 -3.42 -6.57 6.63
C GLY A 74 -2.22 -5.62 6.56
N ASP A 75 -1.03 -6.15 6.28
CA ASP A 75 0.11 -5.34 5.86
C ASP A 75 -0.22 -4.65 4.52
N ILE A 76 -0.95 -5.37 3.67
CA ILE A 76 -1.55 -4.86 2.44
C ILE A 76 -3.05 -5.17 2.46
N ILE A 77 -3.87 -4.14 2.29
CA ILE A 77 -5.33 -4.22 2.28
C ILE A 77 -5.86 -3.87 0.89
N ILE A 78 -6.47 -4.85 0.24
CA ILE A 78 -7.06 -4.75 -1.09
C ILE A 78 -8.57 -4.75 -0.94
N ALA A 79 -9.29 -3.84 -1.61
CA ALA A 79 -10.75 -3.87 -1.66
C ALA A 79 -11.26 -4.17 -3.06
N GLU A 80 -12.38 -4.89 -3.18
CA GLU A 80 -13.10 -5.00 -4.46
C GLU A 80 -13.83 -3.69 -4.76
N PRO A 81 -13.96 -3.28 -6.04
CA PRO A 81 -14.69 -2.08 -6.42
C PRO A 81 -16.11 -2.06 -5.85
N GLY A 82 -16.51 -0.94 -5.26
CA GLY A 82 -17.84 -0.74 -4.70
C GLY A 82 -18.17 -1.56 -3.45
N ALA A 83 -17.24 -2.34 -2.90
CA ALA A 83 -17.48 -3.16 -1.70
C ALA A 83 -17.88 -2.31 -0.51
N LEU A 84 -18.90 -2.75 0.23
CA LEU A 84 -19.31 -2.14 1.50
C LEU A 84 -18.39 -2.62 2.62
N ILE A 85 -17.62 -1.70 3.18
CA ILE A 85 -16.62 -1.99 4.21
C ILE A 85 -16.82 -1.00 5.37
N GLY A 86 -17.13 -1.51 6.55
CA GLY A 86 -17.35 -0.65 7.72
C GLY A 86 -17.73 -1.43 8.96
N PHE A 87 -17.83 -0.76 10.09
CA PHE A 87 -18.23 -1.42 11.34
C PHE A 87 -19.76 -1.55 11.43
N ALA A 88 -20.46 -0.43 11.53
CA ALA A 88 -21.92 -0.40 11.54
C ALA A 88 -22.46 -0.20 10.11
N GLY A 89 -23.59 -0.85 9.81
CA GLY A 89 -24.25 -0.62 8.52
C GLY A 89 -24.77 0.82 8.38
N PRO A 90 -24.88 1.35 7.15
CA PRO A 90 -25.31 2.73 6.90
C PRO A 90 -26.61 3.11 7.59
N ARG A 91 -27.63 2.24 7.56
CA ARG A 91 -28.92 2.46 8.24
C ARG A 91 -28.79 2.69 9.75
N VAL A 92 -27.93 1.90 10.39
CA VAL A 92 -27.72 2.01 11.85
C VAL A 92 -27.04 3.35 12.17
N ILE A 93 -26.07 3.75 11.35
CA ILE A 93 -25.37 5.03 11.53
C ILE A 93 -26.36 6.18 11.36
N GLU A 94 -27.11 6.23 10.25
CA GLU A 94 -28.09 7.28 9.97
C GLU A 94 -29.14 7.40 11.06
N GLN A 95 -29.65 6.28 11.57
CA GLN A 95 -30.61 6.28 12.67
C GLN A 95 -30.00 6.79 13.98
N THR A 96 -28.71 6.52 14.21
CA THR A 96 -28.03 6.92 15.44
C THR A 96 -27.68 8.41 15.44
N ILE A 97 -27.18 8.94 14.32
CA ILE A 97 -26.76 10.34 14.19
C ILE A 97 -27.90 11.29 13.74
N GLY A 98 -29.02 10.74 13.25
CA GLY A 98 -30.15 11.50 12.75
C GLY A 98 -29.87 12.27 11.44
N GLN A 99 -28.87 11.88 10.68
CA GLN A 99 -28.45 12.53 9.44
C GLN A 99 -28.26 11.50 8.33
N LYS A 100 -28.47 11.93 7.08
CA LYS A 100 -28.15 11.11 5.91
C LYS A 100 -26.63 11.09 5.71
N LEU A 101 -26.12 9.91 5.40
CA LEU A 101 -24.71 9.73 5.07
C LEU A 101 -24.39 10.28 3.67
N PRO A 102 -23.16 10.76 3.45
CA PRO A 102 -22.70 11.13 2.11
C PRO A 102 -22.83 9.97 1.12
N GLU A 103 -23.02 10.29 -0.14
CA GLU A 103 -23.02 9.28 -1.21
C GLU A 103 -21.65 8.56 -1.25
N GLY A 104 -21.70 7.25 -1.39
CA GLY A 104 -20.48 6.41 -1.41
C GLY A 104 -19.85 6.15 -0.04
N PHE A 105 -20.42 6.65 1.05
CA PHE A 105 -19.89 6.40 2.40
C PHE A 105 -19.74 4.91 2.69
N GLN A 106 -18.61 4.52 3.26
CA GLN A 106 -18.18 3.13 3.53
C GLN A 106 -18.01 2.26 2.27
N ARG A 107 -17.96 2.83 1.06
CA ARG A 107 -17.57 2.07 -0.12
C ARG A 107 -16.03 2.02 -0.24
N ALA A 108 -15.56 1.04 -0.99
CA ALA A 108 -14.12 0.84 -1.22
C ALA A 108 -13.42 2.13 -1.67
N GLU A 109 -14.04 2.88 -2.58
CA GLU A 109 -13.54 4.15 -3.13
C GLU A 109 -13.39 5.22 -2.03
N PHE A 110 -14.38 5.30 -1.14
CA PHE A 110 -14.33 6.18 0.02
C PHE A 110 -13.18 5.80 0.97
N LEU A 111 -12.98 4.49 1.20
CA LEU A 111 -11.90 4.01 2.07
C LEU A 111 -10.51 4.26 1.45
N LEU A 112 -10.38 4.16 0.15
CA LEU A 112 -9.14 4.49 -0.56
C LEU A 112 -8.82 5.99 -0.42
N GLU A 113 -9.80 6.85 -0.68
CA GLU A 113 -9.64 8.31 -0.54
C GLU A 113 -9.27 8.71 0.90
N HIS A 114 -9.77 7.98 1.90
CA HIS A 114 -9.49 8.22 3.32
C HIS A 114 -8.31 7.41 3.86
N GLY A 115 -7.52 6.76 3.01
CA GLY A 115 -6.28 6.10 3.39
C GLY A 115 -6.43 4.80 4.19
N PHE A 116 -7.61 4.15 4.17
CA PHE A 116 -7.85 2.91 4.92
C PHE A 116 -7.53 1.65 4.14
N VAL A 117 -7.48 1.70 2.83
CA VAL A 117 -7.08 0.58 1.96
C VAL A 117 -5.98 1.01 1.02
N ASP A 118 -5.12 0.08 0.62
CA ASP A 118 -3.95 0.36 -0.23
C ASP A 118 -4.32 0.43 -1.70
N MET A 119 -5.31 -0.35 -2.13
CA MET A 119 -5.74 -0.38 -3.52
C MET A 119 -7.15 -0.95 -3.68
N ILE A 120 -7.80 -0.56 -4.78
CA ILE A 120 -9.04 -1.17 -5.26
C ILE A 120 -8.69 -2.05 -6.46
N LEU A 121 -9.10 -3.33 -6.39
CA LEU A 121 -8.69 -4.31 -7.37
C LEU A 121 -9.87 -5.19 -7.81
N PRO A 122 -10.28 -5.14 -9.09
CA PRO A 122 -11.29 -6.03 -9.62
C PRO A 122 -10.88 -7.49 -9.45
N ARG A 123 -11.84 -8.35 -9.20
CA ARG A 123 -11.62 -9.79 -8.92
C ARG A 123 -10.80 -10.50 -10.01
N GLN A 124 -11.00 -10.15 -11.25
CA GLN A 124 -10.29 -10.72 -12.40
C GLN A 124 -8.78 -10.44 -12.37
N ASP A 125 -8.37 -9.31 -11.77
CA ASP A 125 -6.98 -8.86 -11.74
C ASP A 125 -6.23 -9.33 -10.48
N GLN A 126 -6.97 -9.80 -9.47
CA GLN A 126 -6.41 -10.18 -8.15
C GLN A 126 -5.33 -11.26 -8.27
N LYS A 127 -5.54 -12.27 -9.13
CA LYS A 127 -4.55 -13.35 -9.32
C LYS A 127 -3.20 -12.80 -9.76
N HIS A 128 -3.21 -11.88 -10.71
CA HIS A 128 -1.99 -11.30 -11.25
C HIS A 128 -1.31 -10.38 -10.22
N VAL A 129 -2.06 -9.43 -9.66
CA VAL A 129 -1.51 -8.43 -8.73
C VAL A 129 -1.04 -9.07 -7.42
N ILE A 130 -1.83 -9.97 -6.81
CA ILE A 130 -1.41 -10.69 -5.60
C ILE A 130 -0.17 -11.54 -5.88
N GLY A 131 -0.11 -12.19 -7.05
CA GLY A 131 1.09 -12.93 -7.45
C GLY A 131 2.33 -12.07 -7.54
N ARG A 132 2.20 -10.82 -8.04
CA ARG A 132 3.30 -9.83 -8.08
C ARG A 132 3.70 -9.37 -6.69
N ILE A 133 2.74 -9.07 -5.83
CA ILE A 133 3.01 -8.71 -4.42
C ILE A 133 3.81 -9.83 -3.73
N LEU A 134 3.37 -11.08 -3.86
CA LEU A 134 4.07 -12.22 -3.29
C LEU A 134 5.48 -12.38 -3.86
N TYR A 135 5.66 -12.17 -5.15
CA TYR A 135 6.97 -12.23 -5.80
C TYR A 135 7.93 -11.18 -5.23
N MET A 136 7.46 -9.94 -5.07
CA MET A 136 8.26 -8.83 -4.52
C MET A 136 8.58 -9.01 -3.03
N HIS A 137 7.77 -9.79 -2.29
CA HIS A 137 8.01 -10.06 -0.87
C HIS A 137 8.75 -11.38 -0.61
N ARG A 138 9.14 -12.12 -1.65
CA ARG A 138 10.00 -13.26 -1.43
C ARG A 138 11.29 -12.81 -0.77
N LYS A 139 11.71 -13.53 0.28
CA LYS A 139 13.09 -13.46 0.71
C LYS A 139 13.92 -13.97 -0.47
N HIS A 140 14.52 -13.07 -1.20
CA HIS A 140 15.62 -13.43 -2.04
C HIS A 140 16.71 -13.86 -1.05
N ASP A 141 17.03 -15.15 -0.99
CA ASP A 141 18.33 -15.55 -0.52
C ASP A 141 19.28 -14.79 -1.44
N MET A 142 19.76 -13.67 -0.93
CA MET A 142 20.92 -13.02 -1.48
C MET A 142 22.07 -14.00 -1.16
N ASP A 143 22.17 -15.08 -1.93
CA ASP A 143 23.46 -15.55 -2.33
C ASP A 143 24.08 -14.41 -3.14
N VAL A 144 24.42 -13.34 -2.42
CA VAL A 144 25.51 -12.50 -2.83
C VAL A 144 26.69 -13.48 -2.77
N GLU A 145 26.86 -14.23 -3.87
CA GLU A 145 28.21 -14.63 -4.18
C GLU A 145 29.02 -13.35 -4.00
N GLU A 146 29.99 -13.37 -3.12
CA GLU A 146 31.04 -12.36 -2.96
C GLU A 146 31.84 -12.17 -4.28
N ASN A 147 31.49 -12.87 -5.31
CA ASN A 147 31.77 -12.53 -6.70
C ASN A 147 30.97 -11.27 -7.01
N GLY A 148 31.59 -10.15 -6.61
CA GLY A 148 31.06 -8.81 -6.69
C GLY A 148 30.09 -8.68 -7.84
N VAL A 149 28.94 -8.08 -7.57
CA VAL A 149 28.28 -7.31 -8.60
C VAL A 149 29.41 -6.52 -9.21
N LYS A 150 29.97 -7.05 -10.30
CA LYS A 150 30.72 -6.23 -11.23
C LYS A 150 29.68 -5.25 -11.70
N THR A 151 29.54 -4.20 -10.94
CA THR A 151 29.07 -2.95 -11.48
C THR A 151 30.11 -2.58 -12.52
N ASP A 152 30.05 -3.30 -13.66
CA ASP A 152 30.60 -2.81 -14.91
C ASP A 152 29.75 -1.62 -15.40
N ILE A 153 29.18 -0.86 -14.48
CA ILE A 153 28.95 0.55 -14.67
C ILE A 153 30.34 1.14 -14.44
N PRO A 154 31.08 1.44 -15.50
CA PRO A 154 32.34 2.12 -15.30
C PRO A 154 31.98 3.39 -14.52
N VAL A 155 32.46 3.50 -13.29
CA VAL A 155 32.32 4.72 -12.46
C VAL A 155 32.82 5.95 -13.25
N ASN A 156 33.56 5.72 -14.31
CA ASN A 156 33.99 6.71 -15.29
C ASN A 156 32.96 7.05 -16.40
N THR A 157 31.82 6.36 -16.51
CA THR A 157 30.76 6.81 -17.45
C THR A 157 29.74 7.74 -16.79
N LEU A 158 29.85 8.00 -15.51
CA LEU A 158 29.51 9.32 -15.03
C LEU A 158 30.68 10.25 -15.41
N ALA A 159 31.03 10.32 -16.69
CA ALA A 159 31.73 11.46 -17.23
C ALA A 159 30.95 12.66 -16.68
N ALA A 160 31.54 13.35 -15.74
CA ALA A 160 31.08 14.69 -15.41
C ALA A 160 30.69 15.31 -16.76
N PRO A 161 29.45 15.82 -16.93
CA PRO A 161 29.01 16.33 -18.23
C PRO A 161 30.15 17.11 -18.76
N GLN A 162 30.70 16.64 -19.92
CA GLN A 162 31.86 17.26 -20.54
C GLN A 162 31.49 18.72 -20.54
N SER A 163 32.29 19.52 -19.90
CA SER A 163 32.13 20.94 -19.72
C SER A 163 31.70 21.57 -21.06
N GLN A 164 30.39 21.51 -21.35
CA GLN A 164 29.80 22.49 -22.22
C GLN A 164 30.01 23.79 -21.46
N GLU A 165 30.86 24.61 -22.06
CA GLU A 165 31.22 25.95 -21.68
C GLU A 165 30.71 26.39 -20.30
N ASN A 166 31.66 26.57 -19.41
CA ASN A 166 31.46 27.10 -18.07
C ASN A 166 30.96 28.56 -18.16
N THR A 167 29.74 28.73 -18.70
CA THR A 167 29.01 29.95 -18.46
C THR A 167 28.66 29.88 -16.95
N GLU A 168 29.39 30.64 -16.14
CA GLU A 168 29.13 30.82 -14.71
C GLU A 168 27.65 31.18 -14.55
N LYS A 169 26.83 30.15 -14.24
CA LYS A 169 25.41 30.38 -13.93
C LYS A 169 25.36 31.21 -12.67
N SER A 170 24.71 32.35 -12.73
CA SER A 170 24.46 33.14 -11.54
C SER A 170 23.62 32.34 -10.54
N ALA A 171 23.71 32.72 -9.25
CA ALA A 171 22.84 32.12 -8.23
C ALA A 171 21.35 32.23 -8.62
N TRP A 172 20.96 33.30 -9.28
CA TRP A 172 19.60 33.51 -9.78
C TRP A 172 19.21 32.53 -10.88
N ASP A 173 20.10 32.25 -11.83
CA ASP A 173 19.86 31.26 -12.89
C ASP A 173 19.66 29.87 -12.30
N THR A 174 20.39 29.55 -11.24
CA THR A 174 20.21 28.29 -10.50
C THR A 174 18.84 28.22 -9.82
N VAL A 175 18.36 29.33 -9.24
CA VAL A 175 17.02 29.43 -8.68
C VAL A 175 15.95 29.27 -9.77
N LEU A 176 16.11 29.94 -10.91
CA LEU A 176 15.19 29.81 -12.03
C LEU A 176 15.17 28.37 -12.57
N LEU A 177 16.33 27.72 -12.71
CA LEU A 177 16.44 26.33 -13.13
C LEU A 177 15.73 25.41 -12.15
N SER A 178 15.89 25.63 -10.84
CA SER A 178 15.22 24.81 -9.81
C SER A 178 13.70 24.92 -9.85
N ARG A 179 13.15 26.00 -10.37
CA ARG A 179 11.71 26.30 -10.46
C ARG A 179 11.10 25.99 -11.81
N LYS A 180 11.86 25.49 -12.77
CA LYS A 180 11.31 25.12 -14.08
C LYS A 180 10.21 24.07 -13.94
N ALA A 181 9.11 24.27 -14.69
CA ALA A 181 7.96 23.36 -14.66
C ALA A 181 8.23 22.02 -15.39
N ASP A 182 9.24 21.99 -16.28
CA ASP A 182 9.64 20.83 -17.07
C ASP A 182 10.65 19.92 -16.37
N ARG A 183 11.01 20.21 -15.10
CA ARG A 183 11.88 19.33 -14.34
C ARG A 183 11.18 18.01 -14.05
N PRO A 184 11.91 16.88 -14.13
CA PRO A 184 11.39 15.58 -13.74
C PRO A 184 10.82 15.60 -12.31
N THR A 185 9.68 14.94 -12.14
CA THR A 185 9.02 14.71 -10.85
C THR A 185 9.45 13.38 -10.26
N ALA A 186 9.01 13.06 -9.03
CA ALA A 186 9.30 11.78 -8.41
C ALA A 186 8.80 10.60 -9.26
N LEU A 187 7.59 10.68 -9.81
CA LEU A 187 7.06 9.64 -10.70
C LEU A 187 7.87 9.47 -11.98
N ASP A 188 8.38 10.57 -12.56
CA ASP A 188 9.24 10.49 -13.75
C ASP A 188 10.55 9.73 -13.42
N TYR A 189 11.14 9.96 -12.22
CA TYR A 189 12.32 9.21 -11.77
C TYR A 189 11.97 7.75 -11.49
N ILE A 190 10.88 7.49 -10.77
CA ILE A 190 10.44 6.13 -10.44
C ILE A 190 10.26 5.30 -11.72
N THR A 191 9.57 5.86 -12.71
CA THR A 191 9.32 5.18 -14.00
C THR A 191 10.63 4.96 -14.80
N ALA A 192 11.61 5.84 -14.68
CA ALA A 192 12.86 5.74 -15.43
C ALA A 192 13.89 4.81 -14.76
N VAL A 193 13.85 4.67 -13.44
CA VAL A 193 14.90 3.99 -12.65
C VAL A 193 14.52 2.55 -12.34
N PHE A 194 13.23 2.28 -12.10
CA PHE A 194 12.77 0.97 -11.64
C PHE A 194 12.08 0.18 -12.74
N ASP A 195 12.30 -1.13 -12.76
CA ASP A 195 11.71 -2.03 -13.75
C ASP A 195 10.20 -2.17 -13.58
N GLU A 196 9.73 -2.09 -12.34
CA GLU A 196 8.33 -2.19 -11.97
C GLU A 196 8.09 -1.41 -10.67
N PHE A 197 6.97 -0.73 -10.60
CA PHE A 197 6.55 -0.01 -9.39
C PHE A 197 5.07 -0.28 -9.10
N MET A 198 4.79 -0.61 -7.85
CA MET A 198 3.43 -0.80 -7.34
C MET A 198 3.20 0.20 -6.22
N GLU A 199 2.32 1.17 -6.48
CA GLU A 199 1.95 2.19 -5.51
C GLU A 199 0.96 1.64 -4.48
N PHE A 200 1.16 2.03 -3.21
CA PHE A 200 0.24 1.79 -2.11
C PHE A 200 -0.25 3.12 -1.57
N HIS A 201 -1.52 3.15 -1.13
CA HIS A 201 -2.19 4.36 -0.69
C HIS A 201 -2.53 4.32 0.79
N GLY A 202 -2.48 5.50 1.42
CA GLY A 202 -2.91 5.70 2.80
C GLY A 202 -2.00 5.09 3.87
N ASP A 203 -2.24 5.51 5.09
CA ASP A 203 -1.50 5.07 6.28
C ASP A 203 -2.42 4.54 7.39
N ARG A 204 -3.69 4.32 7.10
CA ARG A 204 -4.78 3.93 8.03
C ARG A 204 -5.14 5.00 9.06
N CYS A 205 -4.58 6.22 8.96
CA CYS A 205 -4.83 7.26 9.93
C CYS A 205 -5.93 8.22 9.52
N PHE A 206 -5.82 8.84 8.34
CA PHE A 206 -6.81 9.83 7.95
C PHE A 206 -7.09 9.88 6.45
N LYS A 207 -6.12 10.25 5.63
CA LYS A 207 -6.33 10.56 4.22
C LYS A 207 -5.08 10.18 3.42
N ASP A 208 -5.27 9.87 2.15
CA ASP A 208 -4.14 9.70 1.25
C ASP A 208 -3.53 11.07 0.92
N ASP A 209 -2.20 11.18 0.98
CA ASP A 209 -1.48 12.41 0.66
C ASP A 209 -0.89 12.34 -0.75
N GLY A 210 -1.54 12.98 -1.68
CA GLY A 210 -1.07 13.04 -3.07
C GLY A 210 0.30 13.68 -3.28
N ALA A 211 0.90 14.31 -2.26
CA ALA A 211 2.27 14.83 -2.32
C ALA A 211 3.33 13.76 -2.07
N ILE A 212 2.95 12.62 -1.52
CA ILE A 212 3.85 11.49 -1.29
C ILE A 212 3.40 10.31 -2.16
N VAL A 213 4.33 9.76 -2.92
CA VAL A 213 4.15 8.53 -3.68
C VAL A 213 5.00 7.47 -3.03
N GLY A 214 4.39 6.39 -2.58
CA GLY A 214 5.06 5.31 -1.88
C GLY A 214 4.65 3.94 -2.40
N GLY A 215 5.57 3.01 -2.40
CA GLY A 215 5.27 1.66 -2.87
C GLY A 215 6.47 0.73 -2.91
N ILE A 216 6.28 -0.40 -3.53
CA ILE A 216 7.33 -1.39 -3.75
C ILE A 216 7.70 -1.40 -5.23
N ALA A 217 8.99 -1.44 -5.51
CA ALA A 217 9.53 -1.49 -6.86
C ALA A 217 10.53 -2.64 -7.02
N MET A 218 10.79 -3.01 -8.26
CA MET A 218 11.89 -3.89 -8.62
C MET A 218 13.05 -3.08 -9.19
N PHE A 219 14.23 -3.31 -8.65
CA PHE A 219 15.48 -2.69 -9.11
C PHE A 219 16.51 -3.78 -9.40
N HIS A 220 16.75 -4.05 -10.66
CA HIS A 220 17.66 -5.12 -11.10
C HIS A 220 17.38 -6.48 -10.43
N GLY A 221 16.09 -6.85 -10.34
CA GLY A 221 15.65 -8.10 -9.72
C GLY A 221 15.57 -8.07 -8.20
N MET A 222 15.93 -6.98 -7.55
CA MET A 222 15.86 -6.78 -6.11
C MET A 222 14.61 -5.95 -5.74
N PRO A 223 13.76 -6.42 -4.81
CA PRO A 223 12.64 -5.62 -4.32
C PRO A 223 13.13 -4.51 -3.40
N VAL A 224 12.61 -3.31 -3.61
CA VAL A 224 12.96 -2.12 -2.84
C VAL A 224 11.71 -1.33 -2.49
N THR A 225 11.68 -0.70 -1.32
CA THR A 225 10.67 0.29 -0.98
C THR A 225 11.08 1.64 -1.57
N VAL A 226 10.18 2.26 -2.30
CA VAL A 226 10.41 3.56 -2.93
C VAL A 226 9.45 4.57 -2.34
N ILE A 227 9.98 5.71 -1.93
CA ILE A 227 9.20 6.85 -1.44
C ILE A 227 9.67 8.08 -2.19
N GLY A 228 8.74 8.79 -2.81
CA GLY A 228 9.01 9.98 -3.59
C GLY A 228 8.11 11.14 -3.21
N GLN A 229 8.68 12.32 -3.02
CA GLN A 229 7.90 13.54 -2.89
C GLN A 229 7.49 14.03 -4.28
N GLN A 230 6.19 14.01 -4.55
CA GLN A 230 5.62 14.34 -5.85
C GLN A 230 5.19 15.81 -5.90
N LYS A 231 5.72 16.53 -6.86
CA LYS A 231 5.34 17.90 -7.16
C LYS A 231 4.32 17.94 -8.31
N GLY A 232 3.36 18.82 -8.25
CA GLY A 232 2.46 19.08 -9.37
C GLY A 232 3.16 19.78 -10.55
N LYS A 233 2.66 19.57 -11.76
CA LYS A 233 3.18 20.18 -12.99
C LYS A 233 2.63 21.60 -13.25
N ASN A 234 1.62 22.02 -12.53
CA ASN A 234 1.00 23.35 -12.61
C ASN A 234 0.39 23.75 -11.27
N THR A 235 -0.07 25.00 -11.15
CA THR A 235 -0.65 25.55 -9.91
C THR A 235 -1.82 24.75 -9.40
N LYS A 236 -2.73 24.30 -10.27
CA LYS A 236 -3.91 23.52 -9.90
C LYS A 236 -3.51 22.15 -9.34
N ASP A 237 -2.51 21.53 -9.93
CA ASP A 237 -1.98 20.23 -9.51
C ASP A 237 -1.19 20.36 -8.21
N ASN A 238 -0.45 21.47 -8.01
CA ASN A 238 0.24 21.75 -6.75
C ASN A 238 -0.70 21.99 -5.55
N ILE A 239 -1.95 22.39 -5.79
CA ILE A 239 -2.96 22.55 -4.72
C ILE A 239 -3.54 21.19 -4.30
N ARG A 240 -3.52 20.21 -5.19
CA ARG A 240 -4.03 18.87 -4.93
C ARG A 240 -2.99 17.94 -4.26
N ARG A 241 -1.71 18.33 -4.31
CA ARG A 241 -0.59 17.51 -3.84
C ARG A 241 0.05 18.07 -2.58
#